data_d0147812cf3973474f6abbb264b73989
#
_entry.id   d0147812cf3973474f6abbb264b73989
#
_cell.length_a   1.000
_cell.length_b   1.000
_cell.length_c   1.000
_cell.angle_alpha   90.00
_cell.angle_beta   90.00
_cell.angle_gamma   90.00
#
_symmetry.space_group_name_H-M   'P 1'
#
loop_
_entity.id
_entity.type
_entity.pdbx_description
1 polymer ?
#
loop_
_entity_poly.entity_id
_entity_poly.type
_entity_poly.pdbx_seq_one_letter_code
_entity_poly.pdbx_strand_id
1 'polypeptide(L)'
;DMYWEYPTVTGEVVGVYQPSHEGYQQTQKQMHNQKAWAEMYLLSLTDVLVTSSWSTFGYVAQGLGGLKPWILYKPENRTAPDPPCRRAMSMEPCFHAPPFYDCKAKRGTDTGELVPYVRHCEDMSWGLKLVDSDSYR
;
A
#
# COMPACT_ATOMS: atom_id res chain seq x y z
N ASP A 1 -22.07 -11.70 0.03
CA ASP A 1 -21.89 -10.29 -0.29
C ASP A 1 -21.99 -9.46 1.00
N MET A 2 -21.02 -8.61 1.27
CA MET A 2 -21.07 -7.69 2.40
C MET A 2 -21.28 -6.26 1.87
N TYR A 3 -22.16 -5.55 2.53
CA TYR A 3 -22.47 -4.16 2.23
C TYR A 3 -22.41 -3.36 3.53
N TRP A 4 -21.70 -2.24 3.49
CA TRP A 4 -21.63 -1.30 4.61
C TRP A 4 -22.02 0.09 4.16
N GLU A 5 -22.71 0.82 5.01
CA GLU A 5 -23.01 2.23 4.83
C GLU A 5 -22.30 3.04 5.89
N TYR A 6 -21.63 4.09 5.45
CA TYR A 6 -20.94 5.03 6.34
C TYR A 6 -21.54 6.43 6.14
N PRO A 7 -22.14 7.03 7.18
CA PRO A 7 -22.54 8.42 7.10
C PRO A 7 -21.31 9.31 7.04
N THR A 8 -21.29 10.24 6.11
CA THR A 8 -20.25 11.27 6.02
C THR A 8 -20.60 12.47 6.89
N VAL A 9 -19.62 13.34 7.14
CA VAL A 9 -19.80 14.59 7.90
C VAL A 9 -20.78 15.54 7.17
N THR A 10 -20.93 15.40 5.85
CA THR A 10 -21.86 16.17 5.02
C THR A 10 -23.27 15.58 4.96
N GLY A 11 -23.52 14.45 5.63
CA GLY A 11 -24.81 13.75 5.63
C GLY A 11 -25.05 12.85 4.42
N GLU A 12 -24.08 12.73 3.52
CA GLU A 12 -24.12 11.74 2.45
C GLU A 12 -23.84 10.36 3.02
N VAL A 13 -24.45 9.33 2.44
CA VAL A 13 -24.17 7.93 2.78
C VAL A 13 -23.25 7.34 1.74
N VAL A 14 -22.07 6.87 2.17
CA VAL A 14 -21.16 6.14 1.30
C VAL A 14 -21.38 4.66 1.48
N GLY A 15 -21.83 3.98 0.42
CA GLY A 15 -21.97 2.53 0.40
C GLY A 15 -20.68 1.85 -0.02
N VAL A 16 -20.25 0.85 0.75
CA VAL A 16 -19.14 -0.03 0.37
C VAL A 16 -19.69 -1.42 0.13
N TYR A 17 -19.51 -1.91 -1.07
CA TYR A 17 -19.97 -3.22 -1.50
C TYR A 17 -18.79 -4.15 -1.75
N GLN A 18 -18.75 -5.26 -1.06
CA GLN A 18 -17.80 -6.35 -1.32
C GLN A 18 -18.53 -7.51 -2.00
N PRO A 19 -18.24 -7.76 -3.29
CA PRO A 19 -19.03 -8.72 -4.07
C PRO A 19 -18.73 -10.19 -3.77
N SER A 20 -17.74 -10.48 -2.93
CA SER A 20 -17.42 -11.86 -2.57
C SER A 20 -16.94 -12.00 -1.12
N HIS A 21 -17.47 -13.02 -0.46
CA HIS A 21 -17.03 -13.55 0.81
C HIS A 21 -16.04 -14.70 0.56
N GLU A 22 -14.81 -14.41 0.26
CA GLU A 22 -13.81 -15.46 0.12
C GLU A 22 -12.99 -15.61 1.40
N GLY A 23 -13.62 -16.16 2.45
CA GLY A 23 -12.97 -16.48 3.72
C GLY A 23 -11.98 -17.64 3.62
N TYR A 24 -12.16 -18.55 2.64
CA TYR A 24 -11.31 -19.72 2.44
C TYR A 24 -11.14 -20.07 0.96
N GLN A 25 -9.90 -20.21 0.52
CA GLN A 25 -9.54 -20.76 -0.79
C GLN A 25 -9.78 -22.28 -0.82
N GLN A 26 -11.01 -22.75 -0.92
CA GLN A 26 -11.24 -24.18 -0.77
C GLN A 26 -11.13 -25.01 -2.05
N THR A 27 -11.54 -24.55 -3.22
CA THR A 27 -11.74 -25.49 -4.32
C THR A 27 -11.36 -25.05 -5.72
N GLN A 28 -11.14 -23.78 -5.98
CA GLN A 28 -10.79 -23.31 -7.34
C GLN A 28 -9.71 -22.23 -7.27
N LYS A 29 -8.53 -22.60 -6.80
CA LYS A 29 -7.38 -21.70 -6.67
C LYS A 29 -7.09 -20.90 -7.95
N GLN A 30 -7.27 -21.51 -9.12
CA GLN A 30 -7.03 -20.84 -10.39
C GLN A 30 -8.03 -19.72 -10.64
N MET A 31 -9.32 -19.94 -10.43
CA MET A 31 -10.33 -18.89 -10.60
C MET A 31 -10.19 -17.78 -9.56
N HIS A 32 -9.84 -18.12 -8.33
CA HIS A 32 -9.55 -17.14 -7.28
C HIS A 32 -8.37 -16.24 -7.67
N ASN A 33 -7.29 -16.83 -8.15
CA ASN A 33 -6.11 -16.07 -8.57
C ASN A 33 -6.40 -15.22 -9.82
N GLN A 34 -7.17 -15.73 -10.77
CA GLN A 34 -7.60 -14.95 -11.94
C GLN A 34 -8.45 -13.76 -11.54
N LYS A 35 -9.36 -13.93 -10.60
CA LYS A 35 -10.18 -12.84 -10.07
C LYS A 35 -9.33 -11.80 -9.36
N ALA A 36 -8.45 -12.22 -8.45
CA ALA A 36 -7.54 -11.33 -7.75
C ALA A 36 -6.67 -10.52 -8.74
N TRP A 37 -6.15 -11.18 -9.77
CA TRP A 37 -5.38 -10.51 -10.82
C TRP A 37 -6.21 -9.50 -11.60
N ALA A 38 -7.44 -9.86 -11.98
CA ALA A 38 -8.35 -8.95 -12.66
C ALA A 38 -8.69 -7.72 -11.81
N GLU A 39 -8.91 -7.91 -10.51
CA GLU A 39 -9.18 -6.82 -9.58
C GLU A 39 -7.97 -5.88 -9.42
N MET A 40 -6.74 -6.42 -9.30
CA MET A 40 -5.52 -5.63 -9.28
C MET A 40 -5.36 -4.81 -10.57
N TYR A 41 -5.63 -5.43 -11.71
CA TYR A 41 -5.57 -4.75 -13.00
C TYR A 41 -6.62 -3.65 -13.12
N LEU A 42 -7.86 -3.88 -12.71
CA LEU A 42 -8.89 -2.84 -12.72
C LEU A 42 -8.54 -1.68 -11.80
N LEU A 43 -8.00 -1.95 -10.61
CA LEU A 43 -7.52 -0.92 -9.70
C LEU A 43 -6.38 -0.10 -10.31
N SER A 44 -5.52 -0.71 -11.11
CA SER A 44 -4.42 0.00 -11.78
C SER A 44 -4.89 1.01 -12.84
N LEU A 45 -6.12 0.91 -13.30
CA LEU A 45 -6.72 1.83 -14.29
C LEU A 45 -7.44 3.02 -13.65
N THR A 46 -7.44 3.11 -12.33
CA THR A 46 -8.09 4.23 -11.62
C THR A 46 -7.23 5.49 -11.61
N ASP A 47 -7.86 6.67 -11.54
CA ASP A 47 -7.14 7.94 -11.40
C ASP A 47 -6.57 8.13 -9.99
N VAL A 48 -7.25 7.57 -9.00
CA VAL A 48 -6.87 7.64 -7.58
C VAL A 48 -6.98 6.25 -6.97
N LEU A 49 -5.89 5.80 -6.38
CA LEU A 49 -5.85 4.53 -5.65
C LEU A 49 -5.71 4.80 -4.15
N VAL A 50 -6.56 4.15 -3.38
CA VAL A 50 -6.46 4.09 -1.91
C VAL A 50 -6.15 2.64 -1.52
N THR A 51 -5.12 2.44 -0.73
CA THR A 51 -4.69 1.11 -0.29
C THR A 51 -4.39 1.11 1.21
N SER A 52 -4.43 -0.05 1.82
CA SER A 52 -4.00 -0.21 3.21
C SER A 52 -2.49 -0.40 3.31
N SER A 53 -1.93 -0.08 4.46
CA SER A 53 -0.54 -0.40 4.80
C SER A 53 -0.26 -1.89 4.61
N TRP A 54 0.92 -2.23 4.11
CA TRP A 54 1.40 -3.60 3.91
C TRP A 54 0.59 -4.42 2.90
N SER A 55 -0.16 -3.79 2.04
CA SER A 55 -0.98 -4.48 1.06
C SER A 55 -0.18 -4.84 -0.20
N THR A 56 0.21 -6.10 -0.34
CA THR A 56 0.81 -6.59 -1.58
C THR A 56 -0.13 -6.41 -2.78
N PHE A 57 -1.43 -6.55 -2.56
CA PHE A 57 -2.46 -6.30 -3.57
C PHE A 57 -2.41 -4.85 -4.06
N GLY A 58 -2.32 -3.90 -3.14
CA GLY A 58 -2.14 -2.48 -3.45
C GLY A 58 -0.83 -2.20 -4.19
N TYR A 59 0.28 -2.85 -3.80
CA TYR A 59 1.57 -2.68 -4.46
C TYR A 59 1.54 -3.13 -5.92
N VAL A 60 0.87 -4.23 -6.23
CA VAL A 60 0.72 -4.69 -7.61
C VAL A 60 -0.12 -3.70 -8.41
N ALA A 61 -1.25 -3.25 -7.88
CA ALA A 61 -2.11 -2.29 -8.56
C ALA A 61 -1.40 -0.96 -8.84
N GLN A 62 -0.70 -0.41 -7.83
CA GLN A 62 0.04 0.86 -8.00
C GLN A 62 1.19 0.73 -9.00
N GLY A 63 1.93 -0.38 -8.97
CA GLY A 63 3.04 -0.63 -9.90
C GLY A 63 2.57 -0.80 -11.34
N LEU A 64 1.48 -1.53 -11.56
CA LEU A 64 0.88 -1.69 -12.88
C LEU A 64 0.35 -0.37 -13.47
N GLY A 65 -0.24 0.46 -12.64
CA GLY A 65 -0.84 1.73 -13.06
C GLY A 65 0.12 2.92 -13.04
N GLY A 66 1.33 2.78 -12.52
CA GLY A 66 2.23 3.91 -12.28
C GLY A 66 1.68 4.91 -11.26
N LEU A 67 0.87 4.44 -10.32
CA LEU A 67 0.11 5.27 -9.39
C LEU A 67 0.89 5.53 -8.10
N LYS A 68 0.72 6.73 -7.55
CA LYS A 68 1.14 7.07 -6.18
C LYS A 68 -0.11 7.04 -5.28
N PRO A 69 -0.40 5.91 -4.61
CA PRO A 69 -1.64 5.74 -3.85
C PRO A 69 -1.68 6.58 -2.57
N TRP A 70 -2.88 6.70 -2.01
CA TRP A 70 -3.06 7.07 -0.61
C TRP A 70 -3.00 5.80 0.24
N ILE A 71 -2.09 5.76 1.20
CA ILE A 71 -1.86 4.63 2.08
C ILE A 71 -2.57 4.91 3.41
N LEU A 72 -3.57 4.08 3.73
CA LEU A 72 -4.26 4.12 5.01
C LEU A 72 -3.36 3.49 6.08
N TYR A 73 -3.16 4.23 7.17
CA TYR A 73 -2.43 3.69 8.31
C TYR A 73 -3.27 2.70 9.09
N LYS A 74 -2.59 1.70 9.66
CA LYS A 74 -3.24 0.73 10.51
C LYS A 74 -3.72 1.42 11.80
N PRO A 75 -5.01 1.28 12.16
CA PRO A 75 -5.49 1.79 13.42
C PRO A 75 -4.78 1.13 14.62
N GLU A 76 -4.37 1.93 15.58
CA GLU A 76 -3.88 1.46 16.87
C GLU A 76 -4.98 1.56 17.92
N ASN A 77 -5.20 0.50 18.68
CA ASN A 77 -6.26 0.46 19.71
C ASN A 77 -7.65 0.93 19.19
N ARG A 78 -8.00 0.58 17.96
CA ARG A 78 -9.24 0.99 17.28
C ARG A 78 -9.35 2.50 17.03
N THR A 79 -8.26 3.24 17.16
CA THR A 79 -8.20 4.67 16.85
C THR A 79 -7.40 4.88 15.58
N ALA A 80 -7.97 5.58 14.62
CA ALA A 80 -7.23 5.96 13.42
C ALA A 80 -6.18 7.01 13.76
N PRO A 81 -4.96 6.89 13.21
CA PRO A 81 -3.95 7.94 13.35
C PRO A 81 -4.42 9.27 12.74
N ASP A 82 -3.83 10.36 13.16
CA ASP A 82 -4.03 11.67 12.56
C ASP A 82 -2.69 12.20 12.00
N PRO A 83 -2.53 12.31 10.67
CA PRO A 83 -3.52 12.01 9.62
C PRO A 83 -3.75 10.49 9.42
N PRO A 84 -4.96 10.08 8.97
CA PRO A 84 -5.29 8.65 8.83
C PRO A 84 -4.65 7.99 7.61
N CYS A 85 -4.13 8.77 6.70
CA CYS A 85 -3.49 8.31 5.46
C CYS A 85 -2.39 9.26 5.01
N ARG A 86 -1.52 8.75 4.16
CA ARG A 86 -0.45 9.51 3.52
C ARG A 86 -0.33 9.13 2.04
N ARG A 87 -0.02 10.11 1.20
CA ARG A 87 0.25 9.82 -0.21
C ARG A 87 1.63 9.19 -0.35
N ALA A 88 1.72 8.14 -1.15
CA ALA A 88 2.98 7.48 -1.47
C ALA A 88 3.93 8.41 -2.23
N MET A 89 5.21 8.40 -1.88
CA MET A 89 6.26 9.17 -2.53
C MET A 89 6.56 8.69 -3.96
N SER A 90 6.36 7.39 -4.20
CA SER A 90 6.58 6.76 -5.50
C SER A 90 5.58 5.62 -5.73
N MET A 91 5.56 5.10 -6.95
CA MET A 91 4.77 3.90 -7.29
C MET A 91 5.42 2.61 -6.79
N GLU A 92 6.66 2.67 -6.33
CA GLU A 92 7.41 1.50 -5.89
C GLU A 92 6.84 0.90 -4.60
N PRO A 93 6.86 -0.42 -4.46
CA PRO A 93 6.45 -1.08 -3.22
C PRO A 93 7.46 -0.83 -2.09
N CYS A 94 6.99 -0.98 -0.85
CA CYS A 94 7.86 -0.98 0.30
C CYS A 94 8.59 -2.32 0.44
N PHE A 95 9.89 -2.28 0.57
CA PHE A 95 10.68 -3.44 1.01
C PHE A 95 10.73 -3.45 2.54
N HIS A 96 9.93 -4.29 3.14
CA HIS A 96 9.66 -4.27 4.58
C HIS A 96 10.80 -4.81 5.46
N ALA A 97 11.66 -5.65 4.92
CA ALA A 97 12.77 -6.26 5.66
C ALA A 97 14.12 -6.05 4.94
N PRO A 98 14.55 -4.81 4.76
CA PRO A 98 15.84 -4.53 4.13
C PRO A 98 16.99 -4.93 5.05
N PRO A 99 18.17 -5.29 4.50
CA PRO A 99 19.36 -5.49 5.29
C PRO A 99 19.84 -4.17 5.90
N PHE A 100 20.18 -4.18 7.17
CA PHE A 100 20.75 -3.02 7.89
C PHE A 100 22.27 -3.04 7.97
N TYR A 101 22.92 -3.88 7.20
CA TYR A 101 24.34 -4.09 7.28
C TYR A 101 25.05 -3.61 6.02
N ASP A 102 25.95 -2.65 6.19
CA ASP A 102 26.88 -2.23 5.14
C ASP A 102 28.08 -3.18 5.13
N CYS A 103 28.11 -4.05 4.13
CA CYS A 103 29.19 -5.05 3.98
C CYS A 103 30.56 -4.42 3.76
N LYS A 104 30.64 -3.25 3.15
CA LYS A 104 31.88 -2.52 2.90
C LYS A 104 32.39 -1.84 4.16
N ALA A 105 31.53 -1.13 4.86
CA ALA A 105 31.85 -0.49 6.13
C ALA A 105 31.88 -1.44 7.31
N LYS A 106 31.39 -2.69 7.16
CA LYS A 106 31.30 -3.72 8.20
C LYS A 106 30.55 -3.26 9.45
N ARG A 107 29.49 -2.48 9.26
CA ARG A 107 28.65 -1.94 10.34
C ARG A 107 27.21 -1.76 9.88
N GLY A 108 26.31 -1.55 10.84
CA GLY A 108 24.95 -1.13 10.55
C GLY A 108 24.94 0.27 9.92
N THR A 109 24.02 0.50 8.98
CA THR A 109 23.88 1.78 8.31
C THR A 109 22.42 2.05 7.99
N ASP A 110 22.00 3.30 8.03
CA ASP A 110 20.67 3.73 7.61
C ASP A 110 20.69 4.08 6.13
N THR A 111 20.28 3.09 5.31
CA THR A 111 20.23 3.22 3.86
C THR A 111 19.18 4.23 3.41
N GLY A 112 18.09 4.38 4.16
CA GLY A 112 17.02 5.32 3.83
C GLY A 112 17.42 6.78 3.97
N GLU A 113 18.45 7.07 4.78
CA GLU A 113 19.02 8.40 4.93
C GLU A 113 20.19 8.68 3.98
N LEU A 114 21.04 7.67 3.76
CA LEU A 114 22.33 7.85 3.13
C LEU A 114 22.34 7.59 1.61
N VAL A 115 21.49 6.69 1.13
CA VAL A 115 21.51 6.29 -0.27
C VAL A 115 20.59 7.17 -1.11
N PRO A 116 21.07 7.76 -2.20
CA PRO A 116 20.25 8.48 -3.16
C PRO A 116 19.10 7.60 -3.68
N TYR A 117 17.96 8.19 -3.97
CA TYR A 117 16.75 7.51 -4.49
C TYR A 117 16.17 6.41 -3.59
N VAL A 118 16.61 6.30 -2.35
CA VAL A 118 16.07 5.39 -1.34
C VAL A 118 15.53 6.23 -0.18
N ARG A 119 14.34 5.87 0.31
CA ARG A 119 13.71 6.50 1.47
C ARG A 119 13.03 5.44 2.33
N HIS A 120 12.81 5.78 3.57
CA HIS A 120 11.94 4.99 4.43
C HIS A 120 10.51 5.00 3.91
N CYS A 121 9.81 3.88 4.08
CA CYS A 121 8.42 3.75 3.66
C CYS A 121 7.51 4.64 4.50
N GLU A 122 6.38 5.03 3.90
CA GLU A 122 5.38 5.87 4.54
C GLU A 122 4.69 5.16 5.72
N ASP A 123 4.54 3.84 5.60
CA ASP A 123 3.83 2.98 6.54
C ASP A 123 4.74 2.10 7.40
N MET A 124 6.07 2.24 7.25
CA MET A 124 7.03 1.46 7.99
C MET A 124 8.39 2.18 8.09
N SER A 125 8.74 2.63 9.27
CA SER A 125 9.92 3.43 9.52
C SER A 125 11.27 2.77 9.20
N TRP A 126 11.34 1.44 9.20
CA TRP A 126 12.55 0.69 8.84
C TRP A 126 12.49 0.05 7.45
N GLY A 127 11.34 0.10 6.79
CA GLY A 127 11.22 -0.33 5.40
C GLY A 127 11.90 0.65 4.45
N LEU A 128 12.29 0.18 3.29
CA LEU A 128 12.91 0.99 2.25
C LEU A 128 12.13 0.91 0.95
N LYS A 129 12.10 2.01 0.21
CA LYS A 129 11.54 2.07 -1.13
C LYS A 129 12.36 2.97 -2.03
N LEU A 130 12.26 2.73 -3.32
CA LEU A 130 12.79 3.64 -4.33
C LEU A 130 11.88 4.85 -4.50
N VAL A 131 12.46 5.99 -4.73
CA VAL A 131 11.74 7.25 -4.98
C VAL A 131 12.26 7.90 -6.26
N ASP A 132 11.39 8.67 -6.92
CA ASP A 132 11.75 9.42 -8.11
C ASP A 132 12.74 10.54 -7.78
N SER A 133 13.54 10.96 -8.75
CA SER A 133 14.51 12.07 -8.60
C SER A 133 13.86 13.36 -8.13
N ASP A 134 12.61 13.61 -8.49
CA ASP A 134 11.87 14.81 -8.12
C ASP A 134 11.42 14.84 -6.64
N SER A 135 11.47 13.71 -5.95
CA SER A 135 11.17 13.60 -4.52
C SER A 135 12.31 14.08 -3.61
N TYR A 136 13.38 14.59 -4.18
CA TYR A 136 14.56 15.11 -3.49
C TYR A 136 14.49 16.60 -3.13
N ARG A 137 13.48 17.30 -3.62
CA ARG A 137 13.33 18.75 -3.42
C ARG A 137 12.35 19.10 -2.32
#